data_5bdb33dc537e43275fe8da72441347cc
#
_entry.id   5bdb33dc537e43275fe8da72441347cc
#
_cell.length_a   1.000
_cell.length_b   1.000
_cell.length_c   1.000
_cell.angle_alpha   90.00
_cell.angle_beta   90.00
_cell.angle_gamma   90.00
#
_symmetry.space_group_name_H-M   'P 1'
#
loop_
_entity.id
_entity.type
_entity.pdbx_description
1 polymer ?
#
loop_
_entity_poly.entity_id
_entity_poly.type
_entity_poly.pdbx_seq_one_letter_code
_entity_poly.pdbx_strand_id
1 'polypeptide(L)'
;ITCKVDSQMLRKDVLSPEEVQKLMACHYDNENPTVRQAFIFCLYCGLRFCNVKDLTFKNVDYANRLLKFEQSKAKEHSASSGVVIPLNDGLLSIIGEAPTDKNCLIFDLSTYESCCKSVKRWVKRAGIDKHISWHLARHSFAVNILNNGANIKTVASLLGHSGLKHTEKYTRAVDKLKEEAINSLPELKF
;
A
#
# COMPACT_ATOMS: atom_id res chain seq x y z
N ILE A 1 26.96 -10.49 2.93
CA ILE A 1 26.07 -11.56 2.41
C ILE A 1 24.80 -10.85 1.96
N THR A 2 24.73 -10.48 0.69
CA THR A 2 23.56 -9.86 0.08
C THR A 2 22.55 -10.98 -0.24
N CYS A 3 21.48 -11.08 0.55
CA CYS A 3 20.34 -11.92 0.22
C CYS A 3 19.74 -11.44 -1.11
N LYS A 4 19.99 -12.17 -2.20
CA LYS A 4 19.26 -11.99 -3.46
C LYS A 4 17.84 -12.46 -3.21
N VAL A 5 16.92 -11.51 -2.99
CA VAL A 5 15.49 -11.82 -2.99
C VAL A 5 15.13 -12.13 -4.44
N ASP A 6 14.75 -13.39 -4.69
CA ASP A 6 14.37 -13.87 -6.00
C ASP A 6 13.12 -13.12 -6.49
N SER A 7 13.15 -12.60 -7.71
CA SER A 7 12.04 -11.87 -8.32
C SER A 7 10.77 -12.73 -8.46
N GLN A 8 10.90 -14.04 -8.53
CA GLN A 8 9.77 -14.98 -8.52
C GLN A 8 9.09 -15.07 -7.15
N MET A 9 9.81 -14.92 -6.03
CA MET A 9 9.22 -14.87 -4.69
C MET A 9 8.33 -13.62 -4.52
N LEU A 10 8.75 -12.46 -5.02
CA LEU A 10 7.96 -11.23 -4.93
C LEU A 10 6.62 -11.33 -5.67
N ARG A 11 6.54 -12.08 -6.78
CA ARG A 11 5.29 -12.28 -7.54
C ARG A 11 4.29 -13.20 -6.84
N LYS A 12 4.79 -14.19 -6.09
CA LYS A 12 3.93 -15.14 -5.38
C LYS A 12 3.22 -14.53 -4.18
N ASP A 13 3.80 -13.49 -3.60
CA ASP A 13 3.36 -12.94 -2.32
C ASP A 13 2.57 -11.62 -2.41
N VAL A 14 2.48 -10.98 -3.59
CA VAL A 14 1.66 -9.78 -3.76
C VAL A 14 0.25 -10.13 -4.19
N LEU A 15 -0.72 -9.35 -3.72
CA LEU A 15 -2.12 -9.46 -4.17
C LEU A 15 -2.26 -8.79 -5.53
N SER A 16 -2.80 -9.51 -6.52
CA SER A 16 -3.22 -8.92 -7.79
C SER A 16 -4.46 -8.04 -7.60
N PRO A 17 -4.80 -7.17 -8.57
CA PRO A 17 -6.03 -6.39 -8.52
C PRO A 17 -7.29 -7.25 -8.34
N GLU A 18 -7.35 -8.42 -9.01
CA GLU A 18 -8.46 -9.37 -8.91
C GLU A 18 -8.54 -10.00 -7.52
N GLU A 19 -7.41 -10.35 -6.93
CA GLU A 19 -7.34 -10.87 -5.56
C GLU A 19 -7.72 -9.81 -4.53
N VAL A 20 -7.35 -8.54 -4.76
CA VAL A 20 -7.80 -7.41 -3.92
C VAL A 20 -9.33 -7.27 -4.00
N GLN A 21 -9.93 -7.32 -5.20
CA GLN A 21 -11.38 -7.28 -5.35
C GLN A 21 -12.07 -8.47 -4.67
N LYS A 22 -11.52 -9.68 -4.83
CA LYS A 22 -12.01 -10.88 -4.16
C LYS A 22 -11.94 -10.77 -2.64
N LEU A 23 -10.85 -10.21 -2.12
CA LEU A 23 -10.68 -9.95 -0.70
C LEU A 23 -11.73 -8.94 -0.21
N MET A 24 -11.92 -7.83 -0.93
CA MET A 24 -12.90 -6.80 -0.59
C MET A 24 -14.34 -7.33 -0.61
N ALA A 25 -14.69 -8.25 -1.49
CA ALA A 25 -16.01 -8.87 -1.55
C ALA A 25 -16.25 -9.92 -0.44
N CYS A 26 -15.19 -10.43 0.18
CA CYS A 26 -15.30 -11.46 1.20
C CYS A 26 -15.64 -10.84 2.55
N HIS A 27 -16.85 -11.14 3.06
CA HIS A 27 -17.30 -10.81 4.42
C HIS A 27 -17.48 -12.09 5.23
N TYR A 28 -17.28 -12.02 6.54
CA TYR A 28 -17.45 -13.14 7.44
C TYR A 28 -17.83 -12.69 8.85
N ASP A 29 -18.48 -13.58 9.60
CA ASP A 29 -18.90 -13.33 10.96
C ASP A 29 -17.71 -13.05 11.88
N ASN A 30 -17.84 -12.03 12.75
CA ASN A 30 -16.80 -11.58 13.66
C ASN A 30 -15.53 -11.06 12.96
N GLU A 31 -15.65 -10.54 11.75
CA GLU A 31 -14.55 -9.75 11.16
C GLU A 31 -14.32 -8.48 12.00
N ASN A 32 -13.05 -8.03 12.03
CA ASN A 32 -12.73 -6.74 12.62
C ASN A 32 -12.82 -5.66 11.54
N PRO A 33 -13.86 -4.80 11.56
CA PRO A 33 -14.07 -3.81 10.49
C PRO A 33 -12.94 -2.78 10.42
N THR A 34 -12.37 -2.39 11.55
CA THR A 34 -11.27 -1.42 11.58
C THR A 34 -10.00 -1.98 10.95
N VAL A 35 -9.64 -3.24 11.27
CA VAL A 35 -8.50 -3.92 10.62
C VAL A 35 -8.73 -4.08 9.13
N ARG A 36 -9.96 -4.43 8.72
CA ARG A 36 -10.34 -4.54 7.32
C ARG A 36 -10.14 -3.21 6.57
N GLN A 37 -10.74 -2.13 7.08
CA GLN A 37 -10.65 -0.79 6.48
C GLN A 37 -9.20 -0.32 6.39
N ALA A 38 -8.44 -0.44 7.48
CA ALA A 38 -7.05 -0.03 7.52
C ALA A 38 -6.15 -0.85 6.58
N PHE A 39 -6.41 -2.15 6.42
CA PHE A 39 -5.66 -3.00 5.50
C PHE A 39 -5.97 -2.65 4.04
N ILE A 40 -7.24 -2.43 3.67
CA ILE A 40 -7.63 -1.95 2.34
C ILE A 40 -6.99 -0.59 2.08
N PHE A 41 -7.02 0.31 3.05
CA PHE A 41 -6.35 1.60 2.95
C PHE A 41 -4.86 1.45 2.62
N CYS A 42 -4.15 0.51 3.28
CA CYS A 42 -2.75 0.21 2.98
C CYS A 42 -2.53 -0.35 1.56
N LEU A 43 -3.46 -1.16 1.05
CA LEU A 43 -3.39 -1.69 -0.32
C LEU A 43 -3.48 -0.59 -1.39
N TYR A 44 -4.07 0.56 -1.06
CA TYR A 44 -4.28 1.68 -1.99
C TYR A 44 -3.36 2.90 -1.74
N CYS A 45 -2.65 2.96 -0.62
CA CYS A 45 -1.73 4.06 -0.32
C CYS A 45 -0.32 3.61 0.07
N GLY A 46 -0.09 2.32 0.25
CA GLY A 46 1.23 1.75 0.51
C GLY A 46 1.85 2.08 1.86
N LEU A 47 1.07 2.48 2.86
CA LEU A 47 1.57 2.84 4.18
C LEU A 47 2.10 1.64 4.97
N ARG A 48 3.08 1.90 5.85
CA ARG A 48 3.51 0.91 6.85
C ARG A 48 2.49 0.82 7.98
N PHE A 49 2.38 -0.34 8.63
CA PHE A 49 1.49 -0.54 9.78
C PHE A 49 1.66 0.52 10.86
N CYS A 50 2.90 0.82 11.26
CA CYS A 50 3.18 1.83 12.28
C CYS A 50 2.61 3.20 11.89
N ASN A 51 2.77 3.60 10.62
CA ASN A 51 2.23 4.88 10.16
C ASN A 51 0.71 4.89 10.19
N VAL A 52 0.05 3.83 9.69
CA VAL A 52 -1.41 3.74 9.69
C VAL A 52 -1.99 3.75 11.10
N LYS A 53 -1.32 3.04 12.03
CA LYS A 53 -1.74 2.99 13.43
C LYS A 53 -1.72 4.36 14.10
N ASP A 54 -0.76 5.21 13.72
CA ASP A 54 -0.55 6.53 14.32
C ASP A 54 -1.31 7.66 13.59
N LEU A 55 -2.03 7.35 12.49
CA LEU A 55 -2.79 8.37 11.75
C LEU A 55 -3.95 8.92 12.56
N THR A 56 -4.01 10.24 12.62
CA THR A 56 -5.13 10.99 13.17
C THR A 56 -5.82 11.80 12.08
N PHE A 57 -7.03 12.28 12.34
CA PHE A 57 -7.74 13.16 11.41
C PHE A 57 -7.03 14.50 11.15
N LYS A 58 -6.07 14.90 11.98
CA LYS A 58 -5.17 16.06 11.71
C LYS A 58 -4.29 15.85 10.47
N ASN A 59 -4.00 14.61 10.14
CA ASN A 59 -3.18 14.28 8.99
C ASN A 59 -3.92 14.46 7.67
N VAL A 60 -5.26 14.60 7.70
CA VAL A 60 -6.11 14.70 6.51
C VAL A 60 -6.46 16.14 6.20
N ASP A 61 -6.01 16.60 5.06
CA ASP A 61 -6.41 17.86 4.45
C ASP A 61 -7.57 17.59 3.49
N TYR A 62 -8.80 17.68 4.01
CA TYR A 62 -10.02 17.37 3.22
C TYR A 62 -10.23 18.35 2.07
N ALA A 63 -9.85 19.63 2.26
CA ALA A 63 -10.04 20.66 1.24
C ALA A 63 -9.17 20.39 0.00
N ASN A 64 -7.92 19.97 0.22
CA ASN A 64 -6.97 19.65 -0.83
C ASN A 64 -6.90 18.15 -1.15
N ARG A 65 -7.67 17.32 -0.43
CA ARG A 65 -7.70 15.87 -0.59
C ARG A 65 -6.32 15.22 -0.45
N LEU A 66 -5.59 15.59 0.59
CA LEU A 66 -4.23 15.12 0.84
C LEU A 66 -4.11 14.49 2.23
N LEU A 67 -3.38 13.39 2.31
CA LEU A 67 -2.87 12.85 3.57
C LEU A 67 -1.43 13.30 3.76
N LYS A 68 -1.14 13.95 4.89
CA LYS A 68 0.18 14.49 5.23
C LYS A 68 0.64 13.94 6.56
N PHE A 69 1.79 13.28 6.61
CA PHE A 69 2.36 12.75 7.85
C PHE A 69 3.87 12.62 7.77
N GLU A 70 4.52 12.57 8.93
CA GLU A 70 5.95 12.30 9.05
C GLU A 70 6.20 10.83 9.36
N GLN A 71 7.22 10.23 8.71
CA GLN A 71 7.59 8.83 9.00
C GLN A 71 8.44 8.75 10.26
N SER A 72 8.01 7.92 11.23
CA SER A 72 8.65 7.78 12.53
C SER A 72 10.13 7.34 12.47
N LYS A 73 10.54 6.60 11.44
CA LYS A 73 11.93 6.13 11.28
C LYS A 73 12.87 7.12 10.58
N ALA A 74 12.36 8.22 10.05
CA ALA A 74 13.16 9.22 9.33
C ALA A 74 13.56 10.41 10.20
N LYS A 75 13.05 10.50 11.43
CA LYS A 75 13.29 11.63 12.34
C LYS A 75 14.77 11.84 12.71
N GLU A 76 15.60 10.80 12.58
CA GLU A 76 17.00 10.89 13.03
C GLU A 76 18.01 11.24 11.94
N HIS A 77 17.68 11.11 10.62
CA HIS A 77 18.70 11.20 9.56
C HIS A 77 18.32 11.92 8.27
N SER A 78 17.15 12.58 8.15
CA SER A 78 16.76 13.23 6.89
C SER A 78 15.91 14.48 7.09
N ALA A 79 16.28 15.56 6.42
CA ALA A 79 15.51 16.82 6.35
C ALA A 79 14.18 16.72 5.61
N SER A 80 13.80 15.55 5.07
CA SER A 80 12.58 15.28 4.31
C SER A 80 11.92 14.00 4.78
N SER A 81 11.28 14.03 5.96
CA SER A 81 10.50 12.91 6.49
C SER A 81 9.00 12.97 6.12
N GLY A 82 8.56 14.09 5.56
CA GLY A 82 7.16 14.32 5.17
C GLY A 82 6.74 13.50 3.96
N VAL A 83 5.65 12.76 4.10
CA VAL A 83 4.99 12.05 3.01
C VAL A 83 3.65 12.70 2.74
N VAL A 84 3.37 12.95 1.46
CA VAL A 84 2.11 13.52 0.99
C VAL A 84 1.49 12.51 0.01
N ILE A 85 0.26 12.07 0.30
CA ILE A 85 -0.48 11.12 -0.51
C ILE A 85 -1.79 11.76 -0.96
N PRO A 86 -2.08 11.85 -2.26
CA PRO A 86 -3.38 12.25 -2.77
C PRO A 86 -4.46 11.23 -2.36
N LEU A 87 -5.61 11.72 -1.93
CA LEU A 87 -6.76 10.93 -1.53
C LEU A 87 -7.85 11.00 -2.61
N ASN A 88 -8.17 9.85 -3.20
CA ASN A 88 -9.34 9.73 -4.08
C ASN A 88 -10.62 9.50 -3.24
N ASP A 89 -11.78 9.47 -3.90
CA ASP A 89 -13.08 9.31 -3.22
C ASP A 89 -13.16 8.02 -2.40
N GLY A 90 -12.58 6.93 -2.92
CA GLY A 90 -12.53 5.64 -2.21
C GLY A 90 -11.73 5.71 -0.90
N LEU A 91 -10.56 6.34 -0.93
CA LEU A 91 -9.75 6.53 0.28
C LEU A 91 -10.42 7.48 1.28
N LEU A 92 -11.05 8.56 0.82
CA LEU A 92 -11.81 9.47 1.67
C LEU A 92 -13.02 8.76 2.29
N SER A 93 -13.72 7.90 1.55
CA SER A 93 -14.83 7.09 2.06
C SER A 93 -14.38 6.12 3.16
N ILE A 94 -13.18 5.55 3.05
CA ILE A 94 -12.61 4.68 4.10
C ILE A 94 -12.25 5.48 5.35
N ILE A 95 -11.68 6.68 5.19
CA ILE A 95 -11.33 7.57 6.31
C ILE A 95 -12.59 8.09 7.02
N GLY A 96 -13.63 8.42 6.24
CA GLY A 96 -14.85 9.03 6.73
C GLY A 96 -14.72 10.53 7.01
N GLU A 97 -15.75 11.08 7.67
CA GLU A 97 -15.79 12.49 8.05
C GLU A 97 -14.95 12.76 9.32
N ALA A 98 -14.33 13.93 9.37
CA ALA A 98 -13.55 14.31 10.53
C ALA A 98 -14.45 14.56 11.74
N PRO A 99 -14.16 13.95 12.89
CA PRO A 99 -14.82 14.31 14.15
C PRO A 99 -14.41 15.71 14.60
N THR A 100 -15.13 16.24 15.61
CA THR A 100 -14.81 17.54 16.20
C THR A 100 -13.39 17.57 16.75
N ASP A 101 -12.97 16.50 17.43
CA ASP A 101 -11.57 16.33 17.86
C ASP A 101 -10.75 15.61 16.77
N LYS A 102 -9.99 16.39 16.03
CA LYS A 102 -9.10 15.85 14.98
C LYS A 102 -7.86 15.10 15.50
N ASN A 103 -7.64 15.07 16.83
CA ASN A 103 -6.58 14.23 17.42
C ASN A 103 -6.97 12.74 17.48
N CYS A 104 -8.24 12.41 17.28
CA CYS A 104 -8.69 11.02 17.25
C CYS A 104 -7.97 10.25 16.15
N LEU A 105 -7.68 8.98 16.44
CA LEU A 105 -7.13 8.04 15.46
C LEU A 105 -8.14 7.78 14.34
N ILE A 106 -7.67 7.70 13.09
CA ILE A 106 -8.51 7.26 11.96
C ILE A 106 -8.83 5.78 12.10
N PHE A 107 -7.84 4.98 12.51
CA PHE A 107 -7.98 3.55 12.72
C PHE A 107 -7.49 3.19 14.12
N ASP A 108 -8.40 2.78 15.00
CA ASP A 108 -8.02 2.24 16.32
C ASP A 108 -7.58 0.78 16.16
N LEU A 109 -6.28 0.60 15.91
CA LEU A 109 -5.66 -0.71 15.68
C LEU A 109 -5.01 -1.24 16.95
N SER A 110 -5.28 -2.50 17.24
CA SER A 110 -4.62 -3.26 18.29
C SER A 110 -3.14 -3.53 17.98
N THR A 111 -2.57 -4.59 18.54
CA THR A 111 -1.16 -4.96 18.27
C THR A 111 -0.99 -5.45 16.82
N TYR A 112 0.24 -5.32 16.31
CA TYR A 112 0.60 -5.80 14.97
C TYR A 112 0.25 -7.28 14.78
N GLU A 113 0.54 -8.10 15.78
CA GLU A 113 0.30 -9.54 15.75
C GLU A 113 -1.19 -9.87 15.68
N SER A 114 -2.02 -9.16 16.44
CA SER A 114 -3.48 -9.32 16.44
C SER A 114 -4.06 -8.93 15.07
N CYS A 115 -3.65 -7.78 14.53
CA CYS A 115 -4.07 -7.32 13.22
C CYS A 115 -3.64 -8.30 12.11
N CYS A 116 -2.41 -8.83 12.17
CA CYS A 116 -1.93 -9.84 11.23
C CYS A 116 -2.73 -11.15 11.30
N LYS A 117 -3.12 -11.59 12.50
CA LYS A 117 -4.01 -12.77 12.65
C LYS A 117 -5.37 -12.55 11.99
N SER A 118 -5.93 -11.35 12.11
CA SER A 118 -7.21 -10.98 11.47
C SER A 118 -7.08 -10.98 9.95
N VAL A 119 -6.03 -10.37 9.40
CA VAL A 119 -5.76 -10.36 7.96
C VAL A 119 -5.56 -11.77 7.42
N LYS A 120 -4.78 -12.63 8.10
CA LYS A 120 -4.56 -14.03 7.68
C LYS A 120 -5.87 -14.83 7.61
N ARG A 121 -6.75 -14.66 8.60
CA ARG A 121 -8.08 -15.30 8.60
C ARG A 121 -8.92 -14.84 7.41
N TRP A 122 -8.93 -13.55 7.15
CA TRP A 122 -9.68 -12.95 6.06
C TRP A 122 -9.18 -13.45 4.69
N VAL A 123 -7.87 -13.40 4.45
CA VAL A 123 -7.24 -13.90 3.22
C VAL A 123 -7.59 -15.36 2.96
N LYS A 124 -7.49 -16.21 4.00
CA LYS A 124 -7.87 -17.63 3.90
C LYS A 124 -9.35 -17.81 3.56
N ARG A 125 -10.26 -17.03 4.16
CA ARG A 125 -11.70 -17.09 3.86
C ARG A 125 -12.04 -16.58 2.47
N ALA A 126 -11.29 -15.61 1.95
CA ALA A 126 -11.39 -15.18 0.57
C ALA A 126 -10.87 -16.22 -0.43
N GLY A 127 -10.36 -17.38 0.03
CA GLY A 127 -9.82 -18.44 -0.82
C GLY A 127 -8.55 -18.00 -1.58
N ILE A 128 -7.74 -17.14 -0.95
CA ILE A 128 -6.46 -16.69 -1.50
C ILE A 128 -5.36 -17.50 -0.83
N ASP A 129 -4.67 -18.32 -1.63
CA ASP A 129 -3.57 -19.18 -1.16
C ASP A 129 -2.23 -18.44 -1.26
N LYS A 130 -2.10 -17.39 -0.45
CA LYS A 130 -0.88 -16.58 -0.31
C LYS A 130 -0.64 -16.24 1.15
N HIS A 131 0.65 -16.19 1.53
CA HIS A 131 1.03 -15.73 2.86
C HIS A 131 1.03 -14.20 2.89
N ILE A 132 -0.12 -13.61 3.21
CA ILE A 132 -0.28 -12.15 3.26
C ILE A 132 -0.01 -11.63 4.67
N SER A 133 0.84 -10.61 4.75
CA SER A 133 1.12 -9.82 5.93
C SER A 133 0.84 -8.35 5.65
N TRP A 134 0.85 -7.52 6.69
CA TRP A 134 0.67 -6.07 6.51
C TRP A 134 1.74 -5.44 5.60
N HIS A 135 2.97 -5.93 5.70
CA HIS A 135 4.06 -5.45 4.84
C HIS A 135 3.81 -5.78 3.36
N LEU A 136 3.15 -6.90 3.08
CA LEU A 136 2.79 -7.31 1.72
C LEU A 136 1.67 -6.46 1.10
N ALA A 137 0.81 -5.81 1.91
CA ALA A 137 -0.12 -4.81 1.39
C ALA A 137 0.65 -3.66 0.69
N ARG A 138 1.72 -3.18 1.33
CA ARG A 138 2.59 -2.15 0.76
C ARG A 138 3.34 -2.64 -0.48
N HIS A 139 3.77 -3.90 -0.51
CA HIS A 139 4.39 -4.49 -1.70
C HIS A 139 3.38 -4.61 -2.84
N SER A 140 2.15 -5.05 -2.54
CA SER A 140 1.07 -5.14 -3.52
C SER A 140 0.73 -3.78 -4.12
N PHE A 141 0.63 -2.74 -3.29
CA PHE A 141 0.48 -1.36 -3.76
C PHE A 141 1.59 -0.97 -4.74
N ALA A 142 2.85 -1.16 -4.36
CA ALA A 142 4.00 -0.76 -5.18
C ALA A 142 4.02 -1.48 -6.53
N VAL A 143 3.75 -2.78 -6.56
CA VAL A 143 3.72 -3.58 -7.80
C VAL A 143 2.52 -3.19 -8.65
N ASN A 144 1.32 -3.08 -8.05
CA ASN A 144 0.11 -2.77 -8.79
C ASN A 144 0.16 -1.36 -9.43
N ILE A 145 0.68 -0.36 -8.70
CA ILE A 145 0.77 1.00 -9.24
C ILE A 145 1.85 1.11 -10.34
N LEU A 146 2.94 0.34 -10.25
CA LEU A 146 3.93 0.22 -11.33
C LEU A 146 3.33 -0.47 -12.56
N ASN A 147 2.56 -1.56 -12.37
CA ASN A 147 1.86 -2.27 -13.46
C ASN A 147 0.82 -1.37 -14.17
N ASN A 148 0.32 -0.34 -13.49
CA ASN A 148 -0.56 0.67 -14.06
C ASN A 148 0.21 1.88 -14.64
N GLY A 149 1.51 1.75 -14.90
CA GLY A 149 2.31 2.74 -15.61
C GLY A 149 2.91 3.85 -14.73
N ALA A 150 2.80 3.78 -13.41
CA ALA A 150 3.40 4.77 -12.54
C ALA A 150 4.94 4.74 -12.63
N ASN A 151 5.55 5.93 -12.66
CA ASN A 151 6.99 6.08 -12.66
C ASN A 151 7.58 5.63 -11.30
N ILE A 152 8.74 4.98 -11.32
CA ILE A 152 9.44 4.51 -10.11
C ILE A 152 9.73 5.63 -9.10
N LYS A 153 10.01 6.85 -9.55
CA LYS A 153 10.22 8.01 -8.67
C LYS A 153 8.94 8.39 -7.95
N THR A 154 7.81 8.35 -8.64
CA THR A 154 6.48 8.56 -8.05
C THR A 154 6.19 7.52 -6.99
N VAL A 155 6.43 6.24 -7.28
CA VAL A 155 6.26 5.15 -6.31
C VAL A 155 7.17 5.34 -5.11
N ALA A 156 8.44 5.68 -5.30
CA ALA A 156 9.37 5.95 -4.22
C ALA A 156 8.89 7.10 -3.31
N SER A 157 8.40 8.19 -3.91
CA SER A 157 7.83 9.34 -3.20
C SER A 157 6.61 8.94 -2.36
N LEU A 158 5.62 8.25 -2.95
CA LEU A 158 4.42 7.77 -2.26
C LEU A 158 4.76 6.82 -1.09
N LEU A 159 5.78 5.99 -1.27
CA LEU A 159 6.26 5.10 -0.24
C LEU A 159 7.15 5.82 0.80
N GLY A 160 7.55 7.08 0.58
CA GLY A 160 8.46 7.81 1.45
C GLY A 160 9.83 7.15 1.54
N HIS A 161 10.35 6.69 0.42
CA HIS A 161 11.73 6.19 0.31
C HIS A 161 12.67 7.36 0.05
N SER A 162 13.76 7.46 0.80
CA SER A 162 14.80 8.49 0.63
C SER A 162 15.60 8.32 -0.67
N GLY A 163 15.43 7.20 -1.37
CA GLY A 163 16.11 6.92 -2.64
C GLY A 163 15.46 5.77 -3.40
N LEU A 164 15.88 5.56 -4.65
CA LEU A 164 15.30 4.56 -5.55
C LEU A 164 15.68 3.12 -5.19
N LYS A 165 16.82 2.90 -4.53
CA LYS A 165 17.36 1.57 -4.21
C LYS A 165 16.32 0.63 -3.54
N HIS A 166 15.49 1.17 -2.65
CA HIS A 166 14.45 0.40 -1.97
C HIS A 166 13.22 0.14 -2.85
N THR A 167 13.07 0.91 -3.93
CA THR A 167 11.94 0.79 -4.88
C THR A 167 12.29 -0.07 -6.09
N GLU A 168 13.57 -0.13 -6.48
CA GLU A 168 14.06 -0.89 -7.64
C GLU A 168 13.72 -2.38 -7.59
N LYS A 169 13.60 -2.95 -6.39
CA LYS A 169 13.15 -4.34 -6.22
C LYS A 169 11.78 -4.61 -6.84
N TYR A 170 10.91 -3.61 -6.90
CA TYR A 170 9.57 -3.75 -7.48
C TYR A 170 9.59 -3.70 -9.01
N THR A 171 10.52 -2.97 -9.62
CA THR A 171 10.62 -2.91 -11.09
C THR A 171 10.99 -4.24 -11.71
N ARG A 172 11.72 -5.09 -10.98
CA ARG A 172 12.04 -6.44 -11.43
C ARG A 172 10.83 -7.38 -11.49
N ALA A 173 9.75 -7.03 -10.79
CA ALA A 173 8.51 -7.82 -10.77
C ALA A 173 7.53 -7.42 -11.89
N VAL A 174 7.85 -6.37 -12.67
CA VAL A 174 6.95 -5.74 -13.64
C VAL A 174 7.43 -6.02 -15.07
N ASP A 175 7.18 -7.22 -15.59
CA ASP A 175 7.52 -7.56 -16.99
C ASP A 175 6.58 -6.88 -18.00
N LYS A 176 5.32 -6.63 -17.60
CA LYS A 176 4.31 -6.00 -18.45
C LYS A 176 4.74 -4.64 -18.99
N LEU A 177 5.39 -3.81 -18.17
CA LEU A 177 5.88 -2.50 -18.60
C LEU A 177 6.97 -2.58 -19.67
N LYS A 178 7.77 -3.65 -19.71
CA LYS A 178 8.78 -3.87 -20.75
C LYS A 178 8.12 -4.19 -22.09
N GLU A 179 7.09 -5.01 -22.04
CA GLU A 179 6.32 -5.42 -23.21
C GLU A 179 5.54 -4.22 -23.78
N GLU A 180 4.88 -3.46 -22.93
CA GLU A 180 4.18 -2.23 -23.32
C GLU A 180 5.14 -1.17 -23.90
N ALA A 181 6.33 -1.02 -23.30
CA ALA A 181 7.35 -0.08 -23.80
C ALA A 181 7.83 -0.46 -25.21
N ILE A 182 8.07 -1.75 -25.48
CA ILE A 182 8.45 -2.20 -26.83
C ILE A 182 7.29 -2.05 -27.80
N ASN A 183 6.08 -2.42 -27.40
CA ASN A 183 4.89 -2.34 -28.24
C ASN A 183 4.45 -0.89 -28.53
N SER A 184 4.92 0.09 -27.78
CA SER A 184 4.67 1.52 -28.04
C SER A 184 5.55 2.12 -29.15
N LEU A 185 6.57 1.37 -29.61
CA LEU A 185 7.41 1.80 -30.72
C LEU A 185 6.63 1.72 -32.04
N PRO A 186 6.93 2.60 -33.04
CA PRO A 186 6.33 2.51 -34.36
C PRO A 186 6.58 1.14 -34.99
N GLU A 187 5.57 0.66 -35.70
CA GLU A 187 5.64 -0.61 -36.42
C GLU A 187 6.79 -0.58 -37.46
N LEU A 188 7.68 -1.57 -37.41
CA LEU A 188 8.75 -1.70 -38.39
C LEU A 188 8.14 -2.20 -39.71
N LYS A 189 8.13 -1.35 -40.72
CA LYS A 189 7.77 -1.73 -42.11
C LYS A 189 9.06 -1.97 -42.88
N PHE A 190 9.28 -3.22 -43.28
CA PHE A 190 10.38 -3.66 -44.15
C PHE A 190 9.93 -3.67 -45.61
#